data_df4e2b02befcc8539c063224afa7d715
#
_entry.id   df4e2b02befcc8539c063224afa7d715
#
_cell.length_a   1.000
_cell.length_b   1.000
_cell.length_c   1.000
_cell.angle_alpha   90.00
_cell.angle_beta   90.00
_cell.angle_gamma   90.00
#
_symmetry.space_group_name_H-M   'P 1'
#
loop_
_entity.id
_entity.type
_entity.pdbx_description
1 polymer ?
#
loop_
_entity_poly.entity_id
_entity_poly.type
_entity_poly.pdbx_seq_one_letter_code
_entity_poly.pdbx_strand_id
1 'polypeptide(L)'
;MKSASLVSKYSLLSQTGLASGLLRRILLRQLKQLQHGCLRILENGELLQFGDPASDLCGEIEVLDPALWGMLAGNGSVGAGEAYIHGYWRSPDLTAVVQIFV
;
A
#
# COMPACT_ATOMS: atom_id res chain seq x y z
N MET A 1 -8.35 -21.78 -20.93
CA MET A 1 -7.72 -22.68 -19.97
C MET A 1 -6.53 -22.06 -19.30
N LYS A 2 -5.58 -21.59 -20.07
CA LYS A 2 -4.40 -20.98 -19.45
C LYS A 2 -4.71 -19.72 -18.70
N SER A 3 -5.59 -18.88 -19.21
CA SER A 3 -5.97 -17.67 -18.50
C SER A 3 -6.70 -17.99 -17.20
N ALA A 4 -7.57 -19.00 -17.21
CA ALA A 4 -8.23 -19.43 -16.00
C ALA A 4 -7.24 -20.01 -15.00
N SER A 5 -6.25 -20.75 -15.50
CA SER A 5 -5.20 -21.31 -14.67
C SER A 5 -4.34 -20.21 -14.05
N LEU A 6 -4.02 -19.18 -14.85
CA LEU A 6 -3.26 -18.03 -14.36
C LEU A 6 -4.04 -17.27 -13.30
N VAL A 7 -5.30 -17.04 -13.53
CA VAL A 7 -6.15 -16.35 -12.55
C VAL A 7 -6.18 -17.13 -11.24
N SER A 8 -6.32 -18.45 -11.31
CA SER A 8 -6.30 -19.31 -10.13
C SER A 8 -4.96 -19.20 -9.40
N LYS A 9 -3.87 -19.19 -10.16
CA LYS A 9 -2.54 -19.06 -9.59
C LYS A 9 -2.35 -17.72 -8.88
N TYR A 10 -2.81 -16.64 -9.47
CA TYR A 10 -2.75 -15.33 -8.84
C TYR A 10 -3.58 -15.30 -7.56
N SER A 11 -4.78 -15.85 -7.60
CA SER A 11 -5.62 -15.92 -6.42
C SER A 11 -4.94 -16.69 -5.30
N LEU A 12 -4.32 -17.81 -5.64
CA LEU A 12 -3.63 -18.63 -4.65
C LEU A 12 -2.45 -17.89 -4.05
N LEU A 13 -1.63 -17.24 -4.88
CA LEU A 13 -0.50 -16.47 -4.39
C LEU A 13 -0.95 -15.32 -3.50
N SER A 14 -2.02 -14.65 -3.88
CA SER A 14 -2.57 -13.57 -3.10
C SER A 14 -3.06 -14.06 -1.75
N GLN A 15 -3.72 -15.23 -1.73
CA GLN A 15 -4.21 -15.81 -0.49
C GLN A 15 -3.09 -16.26 0.44
N THR A 16 -1.99 -16.73 -0.12
CA THR A 16 -0.85 -17.15 0.68
C THR A 16 0.02 -15.99 1.11
N GLY A 17 -0.20 -14.80 0.56
CA GLY A 17 0.58 -13.63 0.88
C GLY A 17 1.91 -13.52 0.16
N LEU A 18 2.28 -14.50 -0.66
CA LEU A 18 3.56 -14.47 -1.37
C LEU A 18 3.64 -13.32 -2.35
N ALA A 19 2.61 -13.18 -3.20
CA ALA A 19 2.56 -12.08 -4.15
C ALA A 19 2.47 -10.74 -3.43
N SER A 20 1.65 -10.65 -2.40
CA SER A 20 1.50 -9.44 -1.61
C SER A 20 2.80 -9.04 -0.94
N GLY A 21 3.55 -10.00 -0.43
CA GLY A 21 4.84 -9.73 0.20
C GLY A 21 5.85 -9.15 -0.77
N LEU A 22 5.92 -9.70 -1.99
CA LEU A 22 6.83 -9.19 -3.02
C LEU A 22 6.42 -7.81 -3.48
N LEU A 23 5.14 -7.59 -3.75
CA LEU A 23 4.63 -6.30 -4.17
C LEU A 23 4.84 -5.25 -3.10
N ARG A 24 4.63 -5.63 -1.85
CA ARG A 24 4.89 -4.75 -0.71
C ARG A 24 6.34 -4.29 -0.70
N ARG A 25 7.30 -5.19 -0.91
CA ARG A 25 8.72 -4.83 -0.93
C ARG A 25 9.03 -3.84 -2.03
N ILE A 26 8.47 -4.06 -3.22
CA ILE A 26 8.70 -3.17 -4.36
C ILE A 26 8.16 -1.79 -4.06
N LEU A 27 6.95 -1.70 -3.53
CA LEU A 27 6.31 -0.42 -3.21
C LEU A 27 7.04 0.30 -2.09
N LEU A 28 7.47 -0.43 -1.05
CA LEU A 28 8.23 0.19 0.04
C LEU A 28 9.58 0.71 -0.44
N ARG A 29 10.20 0.01 -1.40
CA ARG A 29 11.45 0.49 -1.99
C ARG A 29 11.22 1.80 -2.72
N GLN A 30 10.11 1.94 -3.43
CA GLN A 30 9.78 3.19 -4.10
C GLN A 30 9.52 4.32 -3.10
N LEU A 31 8.89 4.00 -1.98
CA LEU A 31 8.63 4.99 -0.93
C LEU A 31 9.91 5.51 -0.27
N LYS A 32 10.98 4.72 -0.30
CA LYS A 32 12.28 5.19 0.23
C LYS A 32 12.83 6.37 -0.55
N GLN A 33 12.33 6.61 -1.76
CA GLN A 33 12.74 7.74 -2.57
C GLN A 33 11.90 9.00 -2.33
N LEU A 34 10.97 8.93 -1.40
CA LEU A 34 10.12 10.06 -1.05
C LEU A 34 10.97 11.20 -0.49
N GLN A 35 11.00 12.34 -1.18
CA GLN A 35 11.83 13.49 -0.81
C GLN A 35 11.06 14.57 -0.10
N HIS A 36 9.76 14.68 -0.36
CA HIS A 36 8.90 15.69 0.23
C HIS A 36 7.79 15.01 1.00
N GLY A 37 7.58 15.46 2.22
CA GLY A 37 6.58 14.88 3.07
C GLY A 37 7.12 13.71 3.88
N CYS A 38 6.25 13.19 4.71
CA CYS A 38 6.53 12.05 5.59
C CYS A 38 5.37 11.08 5.47
N LEU A 39 5.67 9.81 5.37
CA LEU A 39 4.64 8.78 5.35
C LEU A 39 4.96 7.72 6.39
N ARG A 40 4.00 7.45 7.25
CA ARG A 40 4.10 6.37 8.24
C ARG A 40 3.11 5.29 7.89
N ILE A 41 3.58 4.06 7.90
CA ILE A 41 2.76 2.89 7.58
C ILE A 41 2.77 1.97 8.79
N LEU A 42 1.59 1.72 9.33
CA LEU A 42 1.41 0.79 10.45
C LEU A 42 0.79 -0.49 9.92
N GLU A 43 1.49 -1.60 10.10
CA GLU A 43 1.02 -2.90 9.65
C GLU A 43 1.45 -3.96 10.65
N ASN A 44 0.49 -4.72 11.16
CA ASN A 44 0.74 -5.81 12.12
C ASN A 44 1.55 -5.35 13.33
N GLY A 45 1.28 -4.14 13.82
CA GLY A 45 1.98 -3.59 14.96
C GLY A 45 3.36 -3.03 14.65
N GLU A 46 3.80 -3.12 13.40
CA GLU A 46 5.08 -2.58 12.96
C GLU A 46 4.88 -1.23 12.30
N LEU A 47 5.66 -0.26 12.72
CA LEU A 47 5.61 1.09 12.14
C LEU A 47 6.79 1.31 11.22
N LEU A 48 6.51 1.62 9.97
CA LEU A 48 7.50 1.99 8.97
C LEU A 48 7.38 3.47 8.66
N GLN A 49 8.51 4.14 8.48
CA GLN A 49 8.52 5.58 8.22
C GLN A 49 9.36 5.88 6.99
N PHE A 50 8.84 6.75 6.14
CA PHE A 50 9.47 7.15 4.89
C PHE A 50 9.42 8.66 4.75
N GLY A 51 10.42 9.23 4.08
CA GLY A 51 10.49 10.65 3.85
C GLY A 51 11.10 11.40 5.02
N ASP A 52 10.81 12.70 5.10
CA ASP A 52 11.38 13.60 6.09
C ASP A 52 10.45 13.70 7.30
N PRO A 53 10.85 13.17 8.48
CA PRO A 53 9.98 13.22 9.65
C PRO A 53 9.75 14.64 10.16
N ALA A 54 10.56 15.61 9.75
CA ALA A 54 10.38 17.00 10.13
C ALA A 54 9.46 17.77 9.18
N SER A 55 8.94 17.09 8.14
CA SER A 55 8.07 17.75 7.19
C SER A 55 6.73 18.14 7.83
N ASP A 56 6.20 19.29 7.38
CA ASP A 56 4.87 19.72 7.80
C ASP A 56 3.76 18.83 7.22
N LEU A 57 4.06 18.12 6.13
CA LEU A 57 3.11 17.22 5.50
C LEU A 57 3.45 15.79 5.88
N CYS A 58 2.74 15.25 6.84
CA CYS A 58 2.91 13.86 7.28
C CYS A 58 1.58 13.11 7.19
N GLY A 59 1.59 11.99 6.47
CA GLY A 59 0.45 11.10 6.37
C GLY A 59 0.70 9.81 7.12
N GLU A 60 -0.37 9.15 7.51
CA GLU A 60 -0.30 7.88 8.21
C GLU A 60 -1.29 6.91 7.60
N ILE A 61 -0.83 5.70 7.33
CA ILE A 61 -1.65 4.64 6.76
C ILE A 61 -1.61 3.45 7.72
N GLU A 62 -2.77 2.98 8.13
CA GLU A 62 -2.87 1.71 8.83
C GLU A 62 -3.35 0.65 7.86
N VAL A 63 -2.53 -0.36 7.62
CA VAL A 63 -2.87 -1.47 6.73
C VAL A 63 -3.68 -2.50 7.50
N LEU A 64 -4.91 -2.73 7.06
CA LEU A 64 -5.83 -3.66 7.70
C LEU A 64 -5.86 -5.00 6.99
N ASP A 65 -5.57 -4.99 5.68
CA ASP A 65 -5.56 -6.20 4.86
C ASP A 65 -4.41 -6.12 3.87
N PRO A 66 -3.53 -7.12 3.82
CA PRO A 66 -2.39 -7.11 2.89
C PRO A 66 -2.79 -7.09 1.41
N ALA A 67 -4.05 -7.33 1.09
CA ALA A 67 -4.54 -7.20 -0.29
C ALA A 67 -4.36 -5.78 -0.83
N LEU A 68 -4.24 -4.78 0.05
CA LEU A 68 -3.91 -3.41 -0.34
C LEU A 68 -2.71 -3.36 -1.28
N TRP A 69 -1.67 -4.12 -0.99
CA TRP A 69 -0.42 -4.06 -1.77
C TRP A 69 -0.62 -4.48 -3.22
N GLY A 70 -1.43 -5.51 -3.43
CA GLY A 70 -1.77 -5.95 -4.79
C GLY A 70 -2.57 -4.91 -5.54
N MET A 71 -3.51 -4.25 -4.86
CA MET A 71 -4.33 -3.23 -5.50
C MET A 71 -3.52 -1.99 -5.87
N LEU A 72 -2.59 -1.59 -5.01
CA LEU A 72 -1.68 -0.49 -5.32
C LEU A 72 -0.79 -0.81 -6.51
N ALA A 73 -0.21 -2.00 -6.53
CA ALA A 73 0.68 -2.40 -7.60
C ALA A 73 -0.04 -2.52 -8.95
N GLY A 74 -1.29 -2.98 -8.92
CA GLY A 74 -2.06 -3.17 -10.14
C GLY A 74 -2.66 -1.91 -10.70
N ASN A 75 -3.05 -0.96 -9.86
CA ASN A 75 -3.88 0.15 -10.29
C ASN A 75 -3.54 1.50 -9.64
N GLY A 76 -2.42 1.56 -8.94
CA GLY A 76 -1.90 2.82 -8.38
C GLY A 76 -2.90 3.54 -7.49
N SER A 77 -3.11 4.83 -7.78
CA SER A 77 -4.01 5.67 -6.98
C SER A 77 -5.45 5.18 -7.00
N VAL A 78 -5.91 4.67 -8.14
CA VAL A 78 -7.26 4.11 -8.24
C VAL A 78 -7.36 2.87 -7.36
N GLY A 79 -6.33 2.02 -7.40
CA GLY A 79 -6.27 0.84 -6.53
C GLY A 79 -6.27 1.20 -5.06
N ALA A 80 -5.58 2.27 -4.68
CA ALA A 80 -5.60 2.77 -3.31
C ALA A 80 -7.00 3.18 -2.89
N GLY A 81 -7.71 3.89 -3.75
CA GLY A 81 -9.07 4.31 -3.48
C GLY A 81 -10.02 3.13 -3.33
N GLU A 82 -9.92 2.17 -4.23
CA GLU A 82 -10.74 0.95 -4.14
C GLU A 82 -10.45 0.18 -2.86
N ALA A 83 -9.18 0.06 -2.49
CA ALA A 83 -8.77 -0.62 -1.26
C ALA A 83 -9.33 0.10 -0.04
N TYR A 84 -9.37 1.43 -0.07
CA TYR A 84 -9.94 2.21 1.01
C TYR A 84 -11.44 1.91 1.16
N ILE A 85 -12.16 1.87 0.05
CA ILE A 85 -13.58 1.54 0.03
C ILE A 85 -13.83 0.14 0.60
N HIS A 86 -12.95 -0.80 0.29
CA HIS A 86 -13.05 -2.16 0.81
C HIS A 86 -12.61 -2.29 2.27
N GLY A 87 -12.08 -1.22 2.87
CA GLY A 87 -11.62 -1.27 4.25
C GLY A 87 -10.27 -1.96 4.42
N TYR A 88 -9.44 -1.99 3.40
CA TYR A 88 -8.13 -2.62 3.48
C TYR A 88 -7.09 -1.72 4.13
N TRP A 89 -7.34 -0.44 4.23
CA TRP A 89 -6.51 0.50 4.96
C TRP A 89 -7.32 1.68 5.43
N ARG A 90 -6.78 2.40 6.40
CA ARG A 90 -7.40 3.61 6.90
C ARG A 90 -6.33 4.62 7.29
N SER A 91 -6.74 5.87 7.46
CA SER A 91 -5.84 6.95 7.83
C SER A 91 -6.57 7.94 8.73
N PRO A 92 -5.90 8.48 9.77
CA PRO A 92 -6.47 9.55 10.58
C PRO A 92 -6.52 10.88 9.82
N ASP A 93 -5.68 11.03 8.78
CA ASP A 93 -5.67 12.23 7.94
C ASP A 93 -5.51 11.82 6.48
N LEU A 94 -6.64 11.48 5.86
CA LEU A 94 -6.67 11.02 4.50
C LEU A 94 -6.18 12.10 3.53
N THR A 95 -6.48 13.37 3.83
CA THR A 95 -6.06 14.48 2.99
C THR A 95 -4.54 14.56 2.89
N ALA A 96 -3.85 14.41 4.01
CA ALA A 96 -2.39 14.41 4.01
C ALA A 96 -1.82 13.27 3.15
N VAL A 97 -2.40 12.09 3.25
CA VAL A 97 -1.96 10.94 2.45
C VAL A 97 -2.13 11.24 0.96
N VAL A 98 -3.28 11.76 0.58
CA VAL A 98 -3.54 12.11 -0.82
C VAL A 98 -2.55 13.16 -1.32
N GLN A 99 -2.28 14.17 -0.50
CA GLN A 99 -1.35 15.24 -0.88
C GLN A 99 0.08 14.73 -1.10
N ILE A 100 0.48 13.73 -0.33
CA ILE A 100 1.82 13.14 -0.49
C ILE A 100 1.94 12.47 -1.86
N PHE A 101 0.88 11.84 -2.35
CA PHE A 101 0.91 11.10 -3.60
C PHE A 101 0.47 11.91 -4.83
N VAL A 102 0.05 13.12 -4.65
CA VAL A 102 -0.31 14.02 -5.75
C VAL A 102 0.82 15.02 -6.06
#